data_7a9584d42d050fab8bf9ce6db6cb57a4
#
_entry.id   7a9584d42d050fab8bf9ce6db6cb57a4
#
_cell.length_a   1.000
_cell.length_b   1.000
_cell.length_c   1.000
_cell.angle_alpha   90.00
_cell.angle_beta   90.00
_cell.angle_gamma   90.00
#
_symmetry.space_group_name_H-M   'P 1'
#
loop_
_entity.id
_entity.type
_entity.pdbx_description
1 polymer ?
#
loop_
_entity_poly.entity_id
_entity_poly.type
_entity_poly.pdbx_seq_one_letter_code
_entity_poly.pdbx_strand_id
1 'polypeptide(L)'
;SSAASDVYKRQVVTYIRYGEKVYSPVIEKGQADMIVSFEQLEAARYVSYLKKGGTIITNTQKISPMPVITGAAEYPDGIIDKIKAMGINIIAVDALSAAEKAGSARAVNVVLMGVLSKVLPGIELDAWKKAVEKCVPAKVIEINEKAFDLGRDL
;
A
#
# COMPACT_ATOMS: atom_id res chain seq x y z
N SER A 1 -2.10 -12.74 -28.49
CA SER A 1 -3.13 -13.03 -27.46
C SER A 1 -2.58 -13.25 -26.05
N SER A 2 -1.25 -13.29 -25.86
CA SER A 2 -0.64 -13.50 -24.52
C SER A 2 -0.48 -12.23 -23.69
N ALA A 3 -0.30 -11.07 -24.31
CA ALA A 3 -0.07 -9.80 -23.60
C ALA A 3 -1.27 -9.32 -22.77
N ALA A 4 -2.50 -9.58 -23.23
CA ALA A 4 -3.71 -9.17 -22.52
C ALA A 4 -3.99 -10.03 -21.28
N SER A 5 -3.53 -11.29 -21.26
CA SER A 5 -3.68 -12.17 -20.09
C SER A 5 -2.68 -11.85 -18.98
N ASP A 6 -1.52 -11.28 -19.32
CA ASP A 6 -0.48 -10.93 -18.32
C ASP A 6 -0.79 -9.65 -17.57
N VAL A 7 -1.52 -8.71 -18.16
CA VAL A 7 -2.01 -7.51 -17.46
C VAL A 7 -3.08 -7.87 -16.41
N TYR A 8 -3.88 -8.90 -16.68
CA TYR A 8 -4.95 -9.35 -15.77
C TYR A 8 -4.44 -10.14 -14.56
N LYS A 9 -3.24 -10.72 -14.62
CA LYS A 9 -2.66 -11.55 -13.56
C LYS A 9 -1.77 -10.80 -12.56
N ARG A 10 -1.66 -9.47 -12.66
CA ARG A 10 -0.77 -8.69 -11.79
C ARG A 10 -1.46 -8.10 -10.55
N GLN A 11 -2.34 -8.83 -9.91
CA GLN A 11 -2.60 -8.59 -8.49
C GLN A 11 -1.51 -9.30 -7.70
N VAL A 12 -0.46 -8.56 -7.32
CA VAL A 12 0.60 -9.08 -6.49
C VAL A 12 0.27 -8.76 -5.04
N VAL A 13 0.02 -9.79 -4.27
CA VAL A 13 -0.11 -9.69 -2.82
C VAL A 13 1.17 -10.22 -2.19
N THR A 14 1.76 -9.42 -1.31
CA THR A 14 2.94 -9.81 -0.55
C THR A 14 2.56 -9.94 0.93
N TYR A 15 2.87 -11.07 1.52
CA TYR A 15 2.75 -11.29 2.95
C TYR A 15 4.10 -11.10 3.62
N ILE A 16 4.14 -10.28 4.67
CA ILE A 16 5.33 -10.03 5.48
C ILE A 16 4.98 -10.35 6.93
N ARG A 17 5.73 -11.27 7.54
CA ARG A 17 5.64 -11.60 8.96
C ARG A 17 7.03 -11.54 9.56
N TYR A 18 7.14 -10.92 10.72
CA TYR A 18 8.38 -10.87 11.47
C TYR A 18 8.10 -10.97 12.98
N GLY A 19 9.10 -11.39 13.74
CA GLY A 19 9.04 -11.59 15.18
C GLY A 19 10.12 -12.56 15.62
N GLU A 20 10.17 -12.89 16.89
CA GLU A 20 11.17 -13.83 17.44
C GLU A 20 11.07 -15.22 16.78
N LYS A 21 9.86 -15.64 16.42
CA LYS A 21 9.63 -16.92 15.75
C LYS A 21 8.46 -16.81 14.77
N VAL A 22 8.71 -17.11 13.52
CA VAL A 22 7.71 -17.12 12.44
C VAL A 22 7.64 -18.51 11.84
N TYR A 23 6.50 -19.18 11.98
CA TYR A 23 6.29 -20.55 11.51
C TYR A 23 5.81 -20.65 10.06
N SER A 24 5.16 -19.61 9.56
CA SER A 24 4.62 -19.56 8.20
C SER A 24 4.64 -18.13 7.67
N PRO A 25 4.97 -17.90 6.39
CA PRO A 25 4.86 -16.58 5.77
C PRO A 25 3.41 -16.21 5.47
N VAL A 26 2.50 -17.17 5.41
CA VAL A 26 1.10 -16.92 5.06
C VAL A 26 0.37 -16.22 6.20
N ILE A 27 -0.40 -15.18 5.86
CA ILE A 27 -1.29 -14.47 6.76
C ILE A 27 -2.72 -14.91 6.43
N GLU A 28 -3.43 -15.46 7.40
CA GLU A 28 -4.82 -15.85 7.25
C GLU A 28 -5.77 -14.66 7.52
N LYS A 29 -7.05 -14.85 7.19
CA LYS A 29 -8.09 -13.84 7.47
C LYS A 29 -8.13 -13.52 8.97
N GLY A 30 -8.21 -12.23 9.29
CA GLY A 30 -8.24 -11.74 10.65
C GLY A 30 -6.89 -11.72 11.38
N GLN A 31 -5.77 -11.95 10.70
CA GLN A 31 -4.44 -12.01 11.33
C GLN A 31 -3.50 -10.84 10.98
N ALA A 32 -3.81 -10.06 9.96
CA ALA A 32 -2.95 -8.96 9.55
C ALA A 32 -3.02 -7.79 10.55
N ASP A 33 -1.90 -7.36 11.07
CA ASP A 33 -1.80 -6.14 11.89
C ASP A 33 -1.96 -4.89 11.04
N MET A 34 -1.39 -4.92 9.85
CA MET A 34 -1.34 -3.82 8.89
C MET A 34 -1.65 -4.31 7.48
N ILE A 35 -2.38 -3.50 6.73
CA ILE A 35 -2.57 -3.68 5.29
C ILE A 35 -2.10 -2.39 4.61
N VAL A 36 -1.21 -2.51 3.64
CA VAL A 36 -0.80 -1.40 2.78
C VAL A 36 -1.33 -1.66 1.38
N SER A 37 -2.16 -0.76 0.89
CA SER A 37 -2.81 -0.88 -0.41
C SER A 37 -2.46 0.28 -1.34
N PHE A 38 -2.17 -0.04 -2.59
CA PHE A 38 -1.85 0.93 -3.62
C PHE A 38 -3.09 1.55 -4.27
N GLU A 39 -4.27 0.99 -3.97
CA GLU A 39 -5.53 1.36 -4.58
C GLU A 39 -6.69 1.05 -3.62
N GLN A 40 -7.70 1.90 -3.55
CA GLN A 40 -8.73 1.81 -2.51
C GLN A 40 -9.68 0.62 -2.66
N LEU A 41 -9.96 0.14 -3.87
CA LEU A 41 -10.79 -1.06 -4.08
C LEU A 41 -10.05 -2.32 -3.60
N GLU A 42 -8.73 -2.37 -3.79
CA GLU A 42 -7.90 -3.46 -3.26
C GLU A 42 -7.89 -3.43 -1.72
N ALA A 43 -7.84 -2.23 -1.10
CA ALA A 43 -7.99 -2.12 0.35
C ALA A 43 -9.30 -2.77 0.83
N ALA A 44 -10.41 -2.49 0.15
CA ALA A 44 -11.71 -3.09 0.47
C ALA A 44 -11.74 -4.62 0.33
N ARG A 45 -11.08 -5.15 -0.71
CA ARG A 45 -11.01 -6.61 -0.94
C ARG A 45 -10.29 -7.36 0.17
N TYR A 46 -9.28 -6.72 0.78
CA TYR A 46 -8.44 -7.34 1.81
C TYR A 46 -8.84 -7.00 3.24
N VAL A 47 -9.92 -6.23 3.47
CA VAL A 47 -10.42 -5.88 4.81
C VAL A 47 -10.57 -7.12 5.72
N SER A 48 -11.05 -8.24 5.17
CA SER A 48 -11.26 -9.47 5.93
C SER A 48 -9.96 -10.10 6.48
N TYR A 49 -8.80 -9.70 5.98
CA TYR A 49 -7.51 -10.16 6.48
C TYR A 49 -7.03 -9.36 7.69
N LEU A 50 -7.58 -8.15 7.90
CA LEU A 50 -7.20 -7.29 9.01
C LEU A 50 -7.71 -7.87 10.33
N LYS A 51 -6.85 -7.92 11.34
CA LYS A 51 -7.27 -8.25 12.71
C LYS A 51 -8.05 -7.11 13.34
N LYS A 52 -8.81 -7.41 14.38
CA LYS A 52 -9.50 -6.39 15.18
C LYS A 52 -8.48 -5.40 15.75
N GLY A 53 -8.70 -4.11 15.49
CA GLY A 53 -7.78 -3.03 15.91
C GLY A 53 -6.57 -2.82 15.00
N GLY A 54 -6.46 -3.58 13.91
CA GLY A 54 -5.45 -3.35 12.89
C GLY A 54 -5.69 -2.08 12.08
N THR A 55 -4.71 -1.70 11.26
CA THR A 55 -4.74 -0.46 10.46
C THR A 55 -4.57 -0.74 8.98
N ILE A 56 -5.34 -0.06 8.15
CA ILE A 56 -5.17 -0.02 6.70
C ILE A 56 -4.51 1.31 6.32
N ILE A 57 -3.46 1.24 5.52
CA ILE A 57 -2.88 2.40 4.82
C ILE A 57 -3.23 2.23 3.35
N THR A 58 -3.88 3.21 2.73
CA THR A 58 -4.24 3.13 1.32
C THR A 58 -3.93 4.41 0.57
N ASN A 59 -3.49 4.25 -0.68
CA ASN A 59 -3.48 5.33 -1.65
C ASN A 59 -4.92 5.64 -2.07
N THR A 60 -5.26 6.92 -2.20
CA THR A 60 -6.60 7.36 -2.63
C THR A 60 -6.85 7.18 -4.13
N GLN A 61 -5.83 6.78 -4.89
CA GLN A 61 -5.97 6.52 -6.32
C GLN A 61 -7.04 5.47 -6.61
N LYS A 62 -7.82 5.71 -7.68
CA LYS A 62 -8.78 4.77 -8.25
C LYS A 62 -8.19 4.18 -9.52
N ILE A 63 -7.98 2.88 -9.54
CA ILE A 63 -7.54 2.14 -10.74
C ILE A 63 -8.69 1.24 -11.16
N SER A 64 -9.36 1.61 -12.25
CA SER A 64 -10.53 0.87 -12.74
C SER A 64 -10.15 -0.55 -13.18
N PRO A 65 -10.73 -1.59 -12.57
CA PRO A 65 -10.54 -2.97 -13.05
C PRO A 65 -11.23 -3.18 -14.41
N MET A 66 -10.87 -4.25 -15.10
CA MET A 66 -11.40 -4.54 -16.45
C MET A 66 -12.93 -4.47 -16.55
N PRO A 67 -13.72 -5.02 -15.61
CA PRO A 67 -15.19 -4.92 -15.70
C PRO A 67 -15.70 -3.46 -15.70
N VAL A 68 -14.99 -2.56 -15.00
CA VAL A 68 -15.34 -1.13 -15.00
C VAL A 68 -14.91 -0.48 -16.32
N ILE A 69 -13.73 -0.81 -16.83
CA ILE A 69 -13.23 -0.29 -18.12
C ILE A 69 -14.14 -0.72 -19.29
N THR A 70 -14.66 -1.94 -19.24
CA THR A 70 -15.56 -2.47 -20.27
C THR A 70 -17.02 -2.05 -20.09
N GLY A 71 -17.36 -1.33 -19.03
CA GLY A 71 -18.74 -0.91 -18.74
C GLY A 71 -19.62 -2.01 -18.17
N ALA A 72 -19.07 -3.18 -17.83
CA ALA A 72 -19.82 -4.29 -17.22
C ALA A 72 -20.10 -4.08 -15.72
N ALA A 73 -19.41 -3.15 -15.08
CA ALA A 73 -19.61 -2.77 -13.68
C ALA A 73 -19.26 -1.30 -13.48
N GLU A 74 -19.76 -0.72 -12.40
CA GLU A 74 -19.37 0.63 -11.96
C GLU A 74 -18.30 0.53 -10.86
N TYR A 75 -17.40 1.53 -10.82
CA TYR A 75 -16.43 1.62 -9.73
C TYR A 75 -17.19 2.02 -8.44
N PRO A 76 -17.04 1.27 -7.34
CA PRO A 76 -17.78 1.58 -6.11
C PRO A 76 -17.40 2.94 -5.54
N ASP A 77 -18.39 3.73 -5.17
CA ASP A 77 -18.18 5.01 -4.50
C ASP A 77 -18.07 4.88 -2.98
N GLY A 78 -17.36 5.83 -2.36
CA GLY A 78 -17.27 5.97 -0.91
C GLY A 78 -16.59 4.79 -0.20
N ILE A 79 -15.66 4.10 -0.85
CA ILE A 79 -14.98 2.92 -0.30
C ILE A 79 -14.32 3.24 1.05
N ILE A 80 -13.56 4.33 1.12
CA ILE A 80 -12.84 4.72 2.33
C ILE A 80 -13.82 5.03 3.47
N ASP A 81 -14.91 5.74 3.18
CA ASP A 81 -15.91 6.08 4.19
C ASP A 81 -16.69 4.83 4.67
N LYS A 82 -16.95 3.90 3.77
CA LYS A 82 -17.56 2.60 4.13
C LYS A 82 -16.64 1.79 5.05
N ILE A 83 -15.34 1.75 4.78
CA ILE A 83 -14.37 1.07 5.65
C ILE A 83 -14.30 1.76 7.03
N LYS A 84 -14.29 3.09 7.08
CA LYS A 84 -14.35 3.86 8.34
C LYS A 84 -15.63 3.57 9.12
N ALA A 85 -16.76 3.50 8.44
CA ALA A 85 -18.07 3.19 9.06
C ALA A 85 -18.11 1.79 9.69
N MET A 86 -17.27 0.86 9.25
CA MET A 86 -17.08 -0.45 9.88
C MET A 86 -16.25 -0.41 11.18
N GLY A 87 -15.79 0.77 11.61
CA GLY A 87 -14.93 0.93 12.78
C GLY A 87 -13.48 0.53 12.56
N ILE A 88 -13.03 0.47 11.30
CA ILE A 88 -11.67 0.09 10.92
C ILE A 88 -10.79 1.34 10.86
N ASN A 89 -9.59 1.26 11.44
CA ASN A 89 -8.60 2.31 11.32
C ASN A 89 -8.06 2.33 9.88
N ILE A 90 -8.30 3.41 9.15
CA ILE A 90 -7.80 3.59 7.80
C ILE A 90 -7.13 4.95 7.64
N ILE A 91 -5.90 4.95 7.13
CA ILE A 91 -5.11 6.10 6.74
C ILE A 91 -5.12 6.16 5.22
N ALA A 92 -5.87 7.10 4.67
CA ALA A 92 -5.98 7.30 3.23
C ALA A 92 -5.16 8.52 2.83
N VAL A 93 -4.22 8.35 1.91
CA VAL A 93 -3.28 9.40 1.49
C VAL A 93 -3.22 9.51 -0.02
N ASP A 94 -2.99 10.71 -0.53
CA ASP A 94 -2.68 10.93 -1.95
C ASP A 94 -1.17 10.69 -2.18
N ALA A 95 -0.82 9.41 -2.24
CA ALA A 95 0.56 8.99 -2.44
C ALA A 95 1.08 9.31 -3.85
N LEU A 96 0.19 9.39 -4.85
CA LEU A 96 0.58 9.74 -6.22
C LEU A 96 1.09 11.17 -6.30
N SER A 97 0.34 12.14 -5.77
CA SER A 97 0.77 13.54 -5.77
C SER A 97 2.07 13.75 -4.99
N ALA A 98 2.26 13.03 -3.88
CA ALA A 98 3.51 13.07 -3.12
C ALA A 98 4.68 12.48 -3.92
N ALA A 99 4.47 11.36 -4.62
CA ALA A 99 5.49 10.75 -5.47
C ALA A 99 5.89 11.67 -6.64
N GLU A 100 4.93 12.33 -7.27
CA GLU A 100 5.17 13.31 -8.34
C GLU A 100 5.98 14.52 -7.83
N LYS A 101 5.66 15.03 -6.63
CA LYS A 101 6.45 16.07 -5.96
C LYS A 101 7.89 15.64 -5.64
N ALA A 102 8.09 14.36 -5.35
CA ALA A 102 9.43 13.80 -5.16
C ALA A 102 10.22 13.70 -6.48
N GLY A 103 9.54 13.67 -7.61
CA GLY A 103 10.12 13.63 -8.95
C GLY A 103 9.75 12.41 -9.79
N SER A 104 8.94 11.47 -9.28
CA SER A 104 8.52 10.30 -10.05
C SER A 104 7.26 9.64 -9.49
N ALA A 105 6.23 9.52 -10.32
CA ALA A 105 5.03 8.75 -10.00
C ALA A 105 5.32 7.26 -9.64
N ARG A 106 6.47 6.74 -10.05
CA ARG A 106 6.90 5.37 -9.69
C ARG A 106 7.27 5.19 -8.23
N ALA A 107 7.48 6.30 -7.48
CA ALA A 107 7.86 6.25 -6.08
C ALA A 107 6.64 6.16 -5.11
N VAL A 108 5.42 5.91 -5.61
CA VAL A 108 4.20 5.72 -4.80
C VAL A 108 4.39 4.68 -3.70
N ASN A 109 5.05 3.57 -4.02
CA ASN A 109 5.36 2.52 -3.04
C ASN A 109 6.22 3.04 -1.88
N VAL A 110 7.20 3.88 -2.17
CA VAL A 110 8.10 4.42 -1.15
C VAL A 110 7.41 5.50 -0.32
N VAL A 111 6.52 6.30 -0.92
CA VAL A 111 5.63 7.21 -0.16
C VAL A 111 4.81 6.42 0.87
N LEU A 112 4.18 5.31 0.46
CA LEU A 112 3.39 4.46 1.37
C LEU A 112 4.27 3.81 2.46
N MET A 113 5.52 3.47 2.16
CA MET A 113 6.48 3.03 3.18
C MET A 113 6.81 4.14 4.18
N GLY A 114 6.88 5.39 3.74
CA GLY A 114 7.02 6.55 4.62
C GLY A 114 5.84 6.66 5.61
N VAL A 115 4.61 6.54 5.12
CA VAL A 115 3.41 6.51 5.98
C VAL A 115 3.46 5.33 6.96
N LEU A 116 3.78 4.13 6.46
CA LEU A 116 3.89 2.92 7.29
C LEU A 116 4.92 3.09 8.42
N SER A 117 6.05 3.72 8.14
CA SER A 117 7.13 3.92 9.11
C SER A 117 6.73 4.77 10.33
N LYS A 118 5.65 5.57 10.21
CA LYS A 118 5.11 6.37 11.33
C LYS A 118 4.26 5.53 12.27
N VAL A 119 3.59 4.53 11.74
CA VAL A 119 2.55 3.78 12.49
C VAL A 119 2.99 2.37 12.87
N LEU A 120 4.03 1.85 12.24
CA LEU A 120 4.58 0.53 12.55
C LEU A 120 5.68 0.68 13.63
N PRO A 121 5.46 0.20 14.87
CA PRO A 121 6.43 0.34 15.94
C PRO A 121 7.61 -0.63 15.79
N GLY A 122 8.71 -0.33 16.49
CA GLY A 122 9.83 -1.26 16.67
C GLY A 122 10.87 -1.25 15.54
N ILE A 123 10.75 -0.35 14.56
CA ILE A 123 11.75 -0.18 13.49
C ILE A 123 12.21 1.28 13.48
N GLU A 124 13.50 1.49 13.74
CA GLU A 124 14.10 2.82 13.76
C GLU A 124 14.11 3.48 12.36
N LEU A 125 13.97 4.81 12.35
CA LEU A 125 13.94 5.59 11.10
C LEU A 125 15.16 5.32 10.20
N ASP A 126 16.32 5.20 10.81
CA ASP A 126 17.57 4.93 10.11
C ASP A 126 17.56 3.59 9.37
N ALA A 127 16.91 2.57 9.96
CA ALA A 127 16.74 1.27 9.33
C ALA A 127 15.83 1.35 8.11
N TRP A 128 14.75 2.15 8.18
CA TRP A 128 13.86 2.41 7.06
C TRP A 128 14.61 3.09 5.90
N LYS A 129 15.35 4.15 6.18
CA LYS A 129 16.12 4.91 5.17
C LYS A 129 17.16 4.02 4.49
N LYS A 130 17.95 3.27 5.27
CA LYS A 130 18.91 2.30 4.73
C LYS A 130 18.25 1.22 3.86
N ALA A 131 17.05 0.78 4.21
CA ALA A 131 16.31 -0.18 3.39
C ALA A 131 15.88 0.43 2.05
N VAL A 132 15.40 1.67 2.03
CA VAL A 132 15.08 2.40 0.79
C VAL A 132 16.32 2.48 -0.11
N GLU A 133 17.45 2.96 0.40
CA GLU A 133 18.70 3.05 -0.35
C GLU A 133 19.13 1.71 -0.98
N LYS A 134 18.97 0.60 -0.23
CA LYS A 134 19.34 -0.73 -0.71
C LYS A 134 18.38 -1.31 -1.75
N CYS A 135 17.11 -0.92 -1.70
CA CYS A 135 16.07 -1.51 -2.54
C CYS A 135 15.85 -0.78 -3.87
N VAL A 136 16.38 0.45 -4.02
CA VAL A 136 16.19 1.25 -5.22
C VAL A 136 17.49 1.36 -6.03
N PRO A 137 17.42 1.51 -7.36
CA PRO A 137 18.61 1.78 -8.17
C PRO A 137 19.31 3.07 -7.76
N ALA A 138 20.64 3.08 -7.77
CA ALA A 138 21.46 4.22 -7.34
C ALA A 138 21.03 5.57 -7.95
N LYS A 139 20.65 5.56 -9.23
CA LYS A 139 20.23 6.76 -9.98
C LYS A 139 18.92 7.42 -9.49
N VAL A 140 18.16 6.75 -8.64
CA VAL A 140 16.87 7.23 -8.13
C VAL A 140 16.79 7.25 -6.59
N ILE A 141 17.91 7.07 -5.90
CA ILE A 141 17.96 7.10 -4.42
C ILE A 141 17.40 8.42 -3.91
N GLU A 142 17.87 9.55 -4.38
CA GLU A 142 17.45 10.89 -3.93
C GLU A 142 15.92 11.10 -4.09
N ILE A 143 15.34 10.69 -5.22
CA ILE A 143 13.90 10.76 -5.46
C ILE A 143 13.14 9.90 -4.45
N ASN A 144 13.64 8.70 -4.17
CA ASN A 144 12.97 7.77 -3.26
C ASN A 144 13.13 8.18 -1.79
N GLU A 145 14.26 8.73 -1.38
CA GLU A 145 14.42 9.34 -0.04
C GLU A 145 13.44 10.48 0.16
N LYS A 146 13.33 11.40 -0.82
CA LYS A 146 12.36 12.48 -0.79
C LYS A 146 10.91 11.96 -0.76
N ALA A 147 10.60 10.93 -1.52
CA ALA A 147 9.29 10.28 -1.52
C ALA A 147 8.96 9.68 -0.14
N PHE A 148 9.93 9.02 0.48
CA PHE A 148 9.78 8.48 1.82
C PHE A 148 9.51 9.57 2.86
N ASP A 149 10.30 10.65 2.85
CA ASP A 149 10.12 11.77 3.78
C ASP A 149 8.77 12.45 3.56
N LEU A 150 8.35 12.70 2.31
CA LEU A 150 7.00 13.22 2.00
C LEU A 150 5.88 12.29 2.50
N GLY A 151 6.08 10.97 2.41
CA GLY A 151 5.13 10.00 2.97
C GLY A 151 5.04 10.10 4.50
N ARG A 152 6.13 10.41 5.17
CA ARG A 152 6.13 10.64 6.62
C ARG A 152 5.43 11.93 7.03
N ASP A 153 5.37 12.91 6.14
CA ASP A 153 4.70 14.20 6.38
C ASP A 153 3.19 14.16 6.15
N LEU A 154 2.68 13.12 5.46
CA LEU A 154 1.24 12.87 5.27
C LEU A 154 0.60 12.29 6.53
#